data_759fa23d9b40a381bbc7f9d5c78bedf1
#
_entry.id   759fa23d9b40a381bbc7f9d5c78bedf1
#
_cell.length_a   1.000
_cell.length_b   1.000
_cell.length_c   1.000
_cell.angle_alpha   90.00
_cell.angle_beta   90.00
_cell.angle_gamma   90.00
#
_symmetry.space_group_name_H-M   'P 1'
#
loop_
_entity.id
_entity.type
_entity.pdbx_description
1 polymer ?
#
loop_
_entity_poly.entity_id
_entity_poly.type
_entity_poly.pdbx_seq_one_letter_code
_entity_poly.pdbx_strand_id
1 'polypeptide(L)'
;MAERSSEIRMRKVTIQDIAAQMGLSRNTVAKALSGGLVSPQTRQAVVQKAWQMGYAKLDENLVEEVKNYNRKINTGTILVLFNHMQSMFWTRALAGISSAVNDEGYRMQLHVVDENDKDGSETLRLIANDVKGIIFLCIFPIKFVKGVSRAKLPMTFFNTPVNAQEYIELGDIMNMEGFYSMNRITNYIIKEKECERLAYIGYAEGSRMIQARYLGFLNACNYNKIQLDAKIQYTNPGAQDCFSYAVVEEIVNNMPYIPDAIVCEDDDVAKNVSLALLQRDAQAVKNTVITGFNNTLESDFFKNDIVTVDVRIEEMGRRL
;
A
#
# COMPACT_ATOMS: atom_id res chain seq x y z
N MET A 1 -13.66 46.41 16.67
CA MET A 1 -12.84 45.49 17.47
C MET A 1 -12.19 44.52 16.47
N ALA A 2 -10.92 44.70 16.21
CA ALA A 2 -10.17 43.87 15.24
C ALA A 2 -9.44 42.77 16.02
N GLU A 3 -9.84 41.54 15.81
CA GLU A 3 -9.13 40.36 16.33
C GLU A 3 -7.79 40.22 15.62
N ARG A 4 -6.72 40.34 16.37
CA ARG A 4 -5.36 40.03 15.93
C ARG A 4 -5.22 38.54 15.93
N SER A 5 -5.21 37.91 14.76
CA SER A 5 -4.70 36.56 14.57
C SER A 5 -3.19 36.53 14.86
N SER A 6 -2.79 35.92 15.98
CA SER A 6 -1.41 35.66 16.33
C SER A 6 -0.91 34.50 15.46
N GLU A 7 -0.23 34.80 14.36
CA GLU A 7 0.61 33.83 13.66
C GLU A 7 1.71 33.36 14.61
N ILE A 8 1.66 32.09 15.02
CA ILE A 8 2.76 31.42 15.72
C ILE A 8 3.89 31.26 14.69
N ARG A 9 4.81 32.22 14.64
CA ARG A 9 6.07 32.08 13.89
C ARG A 9 6.86 30.93 14.54
N MET A 10 6.85 29.75 13.94
CA MET A 10 7.75 28.67 14.33
C MET A 10 9.19 29.19 14.25
N ARG A 11 9.90 29.15 15.38
CA ARG A 11 11.28 29.61 15.51
C ARG A 11 12.17 28.75 14.61
N LYS A 12 12.86 29.37 13.63
CA LYS A 12 13.80 28.68 12.74
C LYS A 12 14.94 28.08 13.57
N VAL A 13 15.19 26.78 13.39
CA VAL A 13 16.32 26.08 14.00
C VAL A 13 17.65 26.70 13.56
N THR A 14 18.55 26.93 14.50
CA THR A 14 19.86 27.55 14.27
C THR A 14 21.00 26.56 14.57
N ILE A 15 22.22 26.86 14.08
CA ILE A 15 23.43 26.09 14.41
C ILE A 15 23.65 26.04 15.93
N GLN A 16 23.25 27.08 16.67
CA GLN A 16 23.38 27.16 18.12
C GLN A 16 22.43 26.14 18.79
N ASP A 17 21.22 25.98 18.28
CA ASP A 17 20.25 25.02 18.81
C ASP A 17 20.75 23.58 18.61
N ILE A 18 21.34 23.30 17.43
CA ILE A 18 21.93 21.98 17.14
C ILE A 18 23.12 21.71 18.07
N ALA A 19 24.02 22.70 18.24
CA ALA A 19 25.19 22.61 19.11
C ALA A 19 24.79 22.33 20.57
N ALA A 20 23.80 23.05 21.08
CA ALA A 20 23.26 22.86 22.43
C ALA A 20 22.67 21.46 22.64
N GLN A 21 21.90 20.96 21.66
CA GLN A 21 21.30 19.63 21.71
C GLN A 21 22.32 18.49 21.66
N MET A 22 23.49 18.71 21.05
CA MET A 22 24.51 17.69 20.86
C MET A 22 25.70 17.80 21.85
N GLY A 23 25.72 18.82 22.69
CA GLY A 23 26.87 19.10 23.57
C GLY A 23 28.17 19.47 22.81
N LEU A 24 28.03 19.97 21.59
CA LEU A 24 29.13 20.34 20.72
C LEU A 24 29.33 21.86 20.68
N SER A 25 30.55 22.29 20.30
CA SER A 25 30.78 23.71 20.03
C SER A 25 30.03 24.16 18.77
N ARG A 26 29.56 25.41 18.74
CA ARG A 26 28.97 26.04 17.55
C ARG A 26 29.89 25.93 16.33
N ASN A 27 31.19 26.04 16.54
CA ASN A 27 32.21 25.98 15.48
C ASN A 27 32.34 24.56 14.90
N THR A 28 32.25 23.54 15.75
CA THR A 28 32.22 22.11 15.31
C THR A 28 31.01 21.83 14.45
N VAL A 29 29.81 22.27 14.88
CA VAL A 29 28.57 22.11 14.10
C VAL A 29 28.65 22.88 12.77
N ALA A 30 29.13 24.13 12.79
CA ALA A 30 29.30 24.93 11.57
C ALA A 30 30.25 24.25 10.56
N LYS A 31 31.42 23.76 11.01
CA LYS A 31 32.34 23.01 10.16
C LYS A 31 31.73 21.72 9.61
N ALA A 32 31.00 20.98 10.43
CA ALA A 32 30.34 19.76 9.99
C ALA A 32 29.30 20.01 8.86
N LEU A 33 28.54 21.11 8.96
CA LEU A 33 27.52 21.51 7.98
C LEU A 33 28.08 22.23 6.74
N SER A 34 29.29 22.76 6.79
CA SER A 34 29.94 23.49 5.67
C SER A 34 31.03 22.69 4.96
N GLY A 35 31.18 21.40 5.22
CA GLY A 35 32.23 20.58 4.61
C GLY A 35 33.63 20.75 5.25
N GLY A 36 33.75 21.52 6.36
CA GLY A 36 35.02 21.73 7.06
C GLY A 36 35.56 20.48 7.76
N LEU A 37 36.83 20.53 8.23
CA LEU A 37 37.51 19.39 8.88
C LEU A 37 36.86 19.05 10.24
N VAL A 38 36.14 17.91 10.26
CA VAL A 38 35.65 17.20 11.45
C VAL A 38 35.72 15.68 11.17
N SER A 39 35.63 14.85 12.22
CA SER A 39 35.59 13.40 11.99
C SER A 39 34.35 13.02 11.19
N PRO A 40 34.41 11.97 10.36
CA PRO A 40 33.25 11.48 9.62
C PRO A 40 32.05 11.17 10.52
N GLN A 41 32.28 10.57 11.69
CA GLN A 41 31.24 10.27 12.68
C GLN A 41 30.61 11.56 13.26
N THR A 42 31.43 12.59 13.54
CA THR A 42 30.89 13.88 14.02
C THR A 42 30.05 14.56 12.95
N ARG A 43 30.50 14.55 11.69
CA ARG A 43 29.75 15.13 10.56
C ARG A 43 28.42 14.45 10.42
N GLN A 44 28.39 13.13 10.39
CA GLN A 44 27.20 12.33 10.30
C GLN A 44 26.20 12.66 11.41
N ALA A 45 26.63 12.61 12.67
CA ALA A 45 25.78 12.89 13.81
C ALA A 45 25.18 14.31 13.75
N VAL A 46 25.98 15.32 13.34
CA VAL A 46 25.52 16.70 13.20
C VAL A 46 24.51 16.86 12.07
N VAL A 47 24.78 16.29 10.88
CA VAL A 47 23.87 16.38 9.73
C VAL A 47 22.56 15.67 10.03
N GLN A 48 22.60 14.48 10.63
CA GLN A 48 21.41 13.74 11.04
C GLN A 48 20.58 14.53 12.07
N LYS A 49 21.23 15.14 13.07
CA LYS A 49 20.54 15.97 14.07
C LYS A 49 19.95 17.23 13.46
N ALA A 50 20.67 17.89 12.57
CA ALA A 50 20.20 19.07 11.84
C ALA A 50 18.95 18.76 11.01
N TRP A 51 18.93 17.61 10.33
CA TRP A 51 17.78 17.13 9.58
C TRP A 51 16.57 16.83 10.47
N GLN A 52 16.77 16.09 11.57
CA GLN A 52 15.72 15.80 12.56
C GLN A 52 15.10 17.06 13.18
N MET A 53 15.90 18.10 13.38
CA MET A 53 15.46 19.37 13.95
C MET A 53 14.82 20.29 12.90
N GLY A 54 14.86 19.96 11.60
CA GLY A 54 14.31 20.81 10.53
C GLY A 54 15.18 22.04 10.22
N TYR A 55 16.52 21.93 10.26
CA TYR A 55 17.42 23.03 9.91
C TYR A 55 17.34 23.39 8.43
N ALA A 56 16.79 24.56 8.11
CA ALA A 56 16.40 24.96 6.76
C ALA A 56 17.56 25.20 5.75
N LYS A 57 18.81 25.28 6.22
CA LYS A 57 20.01 25.53 5.38
C LYS A 57 20.87 24.27 5.24
N LEU A 58 20.28 23.10 5.33
CA LEU A 58 21.00 21.85 5.15
C LEU A 58 21.25 21.62 3.66
N ASP A 59 22.51 21.35 3.30
CA ASP A 59 22.91 21.04 1.93
C ASP A 59 22.43 19.62 1.57
N GLU A 60 21.73 19.49 0.44
CA GLU A 60 21.19 18.21 -0.03
C GLU A 60 22.28 17.17 -0.28
N ASN A 61 23.47 17.60 -0.78
CA ASN A 61 24.61 16.71 -0.98
C ASN A 61 25.14 16.14 0.33
N LEU A 62 25.16 16.94 1.42
CA LEU A 62 25.57 16.47 2.75
C LEU A 62 24.57 15.46 3.33
N VAL A 63 23.28 15.64 3.07
CA VAL A 63 22.24 14.66 3.47
C VAL A 63 22.45 13.36 2.72
N GLU A 64 22.76 13.43 1.43
CA GLU A 64 23.00 12.26 0.60
C GLU A 64 24.31 11.54 0.97
N GLU A 65 25.37 12.30 1.31
CA GLU A 65 26.64 11.76 1.82
C GLU A 65 26.44 10.99 3.13
N VAL A 66 25.63 11.50 4.05
CA VAL A 66 25.28 10.84 5.32
C VAL A 66 24.40 9.61 5.10
N LYS A 67 23.43 9.68 4.19
CA LYS A 67 22.64 8.52 3.78
C LYS A 67 23.53 7.42 3.19
N ASN A 68 24.46 7.78 2.31
CA ASN A 68 25.40 6.83 1.70
C ASN A 68 26.39 6.23 2.69
N TYR A 69 26.80 6.99 3.73
CA TYR A 69 27.63 6.47 4.81
C TYR A 69 26.85 5.45 5.67
N ASN A 70 25.59 5.73 5.99
CA ASN A 70 24.71 4.80 6.72
C ASN A 70 24.45 3.53 5.92
N ARG A 71 24.30 3.61 4.57
CA ARG A 71 24.20 2.45 3.68
C ARG A 71 25.37 1.46 3.82
N LYS A 72 26.57 1.95 4.15
CA LYS A 72 27.75 1.09 4.36
C LYS A 72 27.79 0.40 5.73
N ILE A 73 26.98 0.85 6.68
CA ILE A 73 27.01 0.35 8.08
C ILE A 73 25.87 -0.63 8.38
N ASN A 74 24.73 -0.51 7.70
CA ASN A 74 23.62 -1.43 7.88
C ASN A 74 23.90 -2.75 7.14
N THR A 75 24.31 -3.77 7.90
CA THR A 75 24.59 -5.13 7.35
C THR A 75 23.43 -6.10 7.55
N GLY A 76 22.25 -5.61 7.97
CA GLY A 76 21.10 -6.44 8.27
C GLY A 76 20.26 -6.77 7.04
N THR A 77 19.31 -7.66 7.25
CA THR A 77 18.34 -8.12 6.25
C THR A 77 16.93 -7.79 6.69
N ILE A 78 16.09 -7.28 5.79
CA ILE A 78 14.64 -7.22 5.95
C ILE A 78 14.04 -8.40 5.20
N LEU A 79 13.35 -9.25 5.95
CA LEU A 79 12.69 -10.43 5.40
C LEU A 79 11.27 -10.06 4.96
N VAL A 80 10.96 -10.27 3.69
CA VAL A 80 9.61 -10.08 3.14
C VAL A 80 8.99 -11.45 2.92
N LEU A 81 7.92 -11.74 3.66
CA LEU A 81 7.12 -12.95 3.53
C LEU A 81 5.99 -12.71 2.54
N PHE A 82 5.85 -13.62 1.61
CA PHE A 82 4.94 -13.52 0.49
C PHE A 82 4.30 -14.88 0.20
N ASN A 83 3.06 -14.90 -0.27
CA ASN A 83 2.41 -16.10 -0.78
C ASN A 83 2.23 -16.03 -2.31
N HIS A 84 1.67 -17.04 -2.93
CA HIS A 84 1.53 -17.15 -4.39
C HIS A 84 0.46 -16.20 -4.95
N MET A 85 0.72 -14.90 -4.94
CA MET A 85 -0.16 -13.93 -5.61
C MET A 85 0.55 -13.35 -6.83
N GLN A 86 0.10 -13.72 -8.02
CA GLN A 86 0.60 -13.19 -9.28
C GLN A 86 -0.25 -11.99 -9.70
N SER A 87 0.17 -10.78 -9.31
CA SER A 87 -0.43 -9.56 -9.85
C SER A 87 0.60 -8.43 -9.94
N MET A 88 0.37 -7.50 -10.85
CA MET A 88 1.20 -6.29 -11.01
C MET A 88 1.20 -5.42 -9.76
N PHE A 89 0.13 -5.46 -8.98
CA PHE A 89 0.02 -4.79 -7.69
C PHE A 89 1.17 -5.20 -6.76
N TRP A 90 1.35 -6.51 -6.54
CA TRP A 90 2.40 -7.03 -5.66
C TRP A 90 3.80 -6.78 -6.19
N THR A 91 3.98 -6.88 -7.51
CA THR A 91 5.28 -6.59 -8.16
C THR A 91 5.70 -5.14 -7.92
N ARG A 92 4.79 -4.18 -8.07
CA ARG A 92 5.07 -2.76 -7.80
C ARG A 92 5.27 -2.48 -6.30
N ALA A 93 4.50 -3.12 -5.42
CA ALA A 93 4.73 -3.01 -3.97
C ALA A 93 6.13 -3.50 -3.58
N LEU A 94 6.54 -4.66 -4.10
CA LEU A 94 7.90 -5.21 -3.88
C LEU A 94 9.00 -4.29 -4.41
N ALA A 95 8.79 -3.65 -5.56
CA ALA A 95 9.75 -2.67 -6.09
C ALA A 95 9.92 -1.48 -5.14
N GLY A 96 8.82 -0.97 -4.58
CA GLY A 96 8.84 0.08 -3.57
C GLY A 96 9.57 -0.32 -2.29
N ILE A 97 9.27 -1.51 -1.75
CA ILE A 97 9.93 -2.07 -0.56
C ILE A 97 11.43 -2.22 -0.83
N SER A 98 11.81 -2.84 -1.96
CA SER A 98 13.21 -3.07 -2.33
C SER A 98 13.99 -1.76 -2.42
N SER A 99 13.39 -0.72 -3.04
CA SER A 99 14.00 0.60 -3.11
C SER A 99 14.25 1.18 -1.72
N ALA A 100 13.24 1.19 -0.84
CA ALA A 100 13.36 1.75 0.51
C ALA A 100 14.38 0.97 1.36
N VAL A 101 14.32 -0.35 1.34
CA VAL A 101 15.25 -1.24 2.07
C VAL A 101 16.70 -0.97 1.63
N ASN A 102 16.94 -0.84 0.32
CA ASN A 102 18.27 -0.53 -0.21
C ASN A 102 18.70 0.91 0.14
N ASP A 103 17.77 1.86 0.12
CA ASP A 103 18.03 3.26 0.49
C ASP A 103 18.48 3.40 1.93
N GLU A 104 17.95 2.57 2.82
CA GLU A 104 18.33 2.51 4.24
C GLU A 104 19.55 1.61 4.51
N GLY A 105 20.16 1.01 3.47
CA GLY A 105 21.39 0.20 3.57
C GLY A 105 21.17 -1.24 4.02
N TYR A 106 19.91 -1.71 4.08
CA TYR A 106 19.60 -3.11 4.36
C TYR A 106 19.57 -3.95 3.07
N ARG A 107 19.63 -5.25 3.22
CA ARG A 107 19.33 -6.20 2.15
C ARG A 107 17.89 -6.64 2.24
N MET A 108 17.19 -6.77 1.12
CA MET A 108 15.88 -7.40 1.08
C MET A 108 16.03 -8.87 0.77
N GLN A 109 15.40 -9.72 1.56
CA GLN A 109 15.25 -11.14 1.29
C GLN A 109 13.76 -11.44 1.10
N LEU A 110 13.38 -11.89 -0.08
CA LEU A 110 12.01 -12.35 -0.35
C LEU A 110 11.94 -13.86 -0.06
N HIS A 111 10.95 -14.26 0.71
CA HIS A 111 10.65 -15.66 0.99
C HIS A 111 9.19 -15.95 0.63
N VAL A 112 9.03 -16.85 -0.36
CA VAL A 112 7.70 -17.38 -0.71
C VAL A 112 7.40 -18.49 0.28
N VAL A 113 6.35 -18.28 1.08
CA VAL A 113 5.97 -19.21 2.15
C VAL A 113 5.33 -20.45 1.56
N ASP A 114 5.81 -21.61 1.97
CA ASP A 114 5.24 -22.91 1.58
C ASP A 114 3.82 -23.07 2.15
N GLU A 115 2.90 -23.53 1.33
CA GLU A 115 1.50 -23.75 1.73
C GLU A 115 1.35 -24.78 2.87
N ASN A 116 2.33 -25.65 3.07
CA ASN A 116 2.37 -26.63 4.14
C ASN A 116 2.87 -26.08 5.47
N ASP A 117 3.53 -24.91 5.49
CA ASP A 117 3.97 -24.24 6.72
C ASP A 117 2.79 -23.55 7.42
N LYS A 118 1.85 -24.35 7.94
CA LYS A 118 0.60 -23.86 8.54
C LYS A 118 0.78 -23.08 9.85
N ASP A 119 1.89 -23.28 10.53
CA ASP A 119 2.16 -22.68 11.86
C ASP A 119 3.42 -21.83 11.93
N GLY A 120 4.06 -21.56 10.79
CA GLY A 120 5.23 -20.69 10.68
C GLY A 120 6.51 -21.30 11.24
N SER A 121 6.53 -22.60 11.58
CA SER A 121 7.69 -23.23 12.20
C SER A 121 8.85 -23.45 11.21
N GLU A 122 8.56 -23.71 9.94
CA GLU A 122 9.57 -23.84 8.90
C GLU A 122 10.16 -22.48 8.54
N THR A 123 9.30 -21.47 8.32
CA THR A 123 9.72 -20.09 8.10
C THR A 123 10.59 -19.58 9.25
N LEU A 124 10.21 -19.87 10.51
CA LEU A 124 10.99 -19.46 11.69
C LEU A 124 12.43 -20.00 11.67
N ARG A 125 12.63 -21.25 11.21
CA ARG A 125 13.98 -21.86 11.10
C ARG A 125 14.85 -21.19 10.03
N LEU A 126 14.24 -20.56 9.03
CA LEU A 126 14.95 -19.86 7.95
C LEU A 126 15.38 -18.44 8.32
N ILE A 127 14.90 -17.92 9.45
CA ILE A 127 15.25 -16.56 9.89
C ILE A 127 16.68 -16.55 10.39
N ALA A 128 17.57 -15.93 9.61
CA ALA A 128 18.97 -15.78 9.96
C ALA A 128 19.20 -14.71 11.04
N ASN A 129 20.34 -14.77 11.73
CA ASN A 129 20.68 -13.83 12.81
C ASN A 129 20.84 -12.36 12.37
N ASP A 130 21.05 -12.12 11.09
CA ASP A 130 21.18 -10.78 10.51
C ASP A 130 19.84 -10.16 10.11
N VAL A 131 18.72 -10.89 10.19
CA VAL A 131 17.37 -10.34 9.96
C VAL A 131 17.02 -9.34 11.05
N LYS A 132 16.57 -8.14 10.65
CA LYS A 132 16.26 -7.00 11.54
C LYS A 132 14.78 -6.70 11.63
N GLY A 133 13.99 -7.15 10.67
CA GLY A 133 12.54 -6.98 10.64
C GLY A 133 11.89 -7.88 9.59
N ILE A 134 10.59 -8.06 9.73
CA ILE A 134 9.78 -8.93 8.87
C ILE A 134 8.60 -8.14 8.33
N ILE A 135 8.43 -8.16 7.01
CA ILE A 135 7.25 -7.59 6.33
C ILE A 135 6.38 -8.74 5.84
N PHE A 136 5.14 -8.78 6.27
CA PHE A 136 4.11 -9.68 5.74
C PHE A 136 3.38 -8.95 4.62
N LEU A 137 3.68 -9.30 3.38
CA LEU A 137 3.16 -8.59 2.21
C LEU A 137 1.74 -9.02 1.82
N CYS A 138 1.34 -10.23 2.21
CA CYS A 138 0.01 -10.79 1.99
C CYS A 138 -0.66 -11.14 3.32
N ILE A 139 -1.91 -11.63 3.23
CA ILE A 139 -2.63 -12.13 4.41
C ILE A 139 -2.12 -13.55 4.73
N PHE A 140 -1.70 -13.74 5.96
CA PHE A 140 -1.32 -15.04 6.51
C PHE A 140 -2.23 -15.41 7.67
N PRO A 141 -2.54 -16.70 7.87
CA PRO A 141 -3.32 -17.13 9.04
C PRO A 141 -2.65 -16.73 10.35
N ILE A 142 -3.42 -16.33 11.35
CA ILE A 142 -2.87 -15.88 12.64
C ILE A 142 -1.98 -16.93 13.31
N LYS A 143 -2.29 -18.23 13.15
CA LYS A 143 -1.46 -19.31 13.65
C LYS A 143 -0.05 -19.27 13.09
N PHE A 144 0.09 -19.02 11.77
CA PHE A 144 1.38 -18.85 11.10
C PHE A 144 2.12 -17.62 11.65
N VAL A 145 1.42 -16.48 11.73
CA VAL A 145 2.02 -15.22 12.24
C VAL A 145 2.54 -15.39 13.68
N LYS A 146 1.76 -16.03 14.55
CA LYS A 146 2.18 -16.36 15.93
C LYS A 146 3.40 -17.28 15.96
N GLY A 147 3.54 -18.20 15.00
CA GLY A 147 4.73 -19.02 14.88
C GLY A 147 5.97 -18.21 14.55
N VAL A 148 5.88 -17.35 13.54
CA VAL A 148 6.98 -16.46 13.11
C VAL A 148 7.34 -15.43 14.18
N SER A 149 6.35 -14.92 14.94
CA SER A 149 6.59 -13.92 16.01
C SER A 149 7.52 -14.39 17.11
N ARG A 150 7.75 -15.70 17.24
CA ARG A 150 8.76 -16.26 18.16
C ARG A 150 10.19 -15.81 17.87
N ALA A 151 10.45 -15.30 16.65
CA ALA A 151 11.73 -14.67 16.30
C ALA A 151 11.98 -13.37 17.10
N LYS A 152 10.94 -12.77 17.72
CA LYS A 152 10.99 -11.52 18.49
C LYS A 152 11.60 -10.36 17.71
N LEU A 153 11.30 -10.28 16.41
CA LEU A 153 11.71 -9.21 15.52
C LEU A 153 10.54 -8.24 15.30
N PRO A 154 10.79 -6.97 14.97
CA PRO A 154 9.77 -6.06 14.49
C PRO A 154 9.03 -6.65 13.28
N MET A 155 7.71 -6.53 13.27
CA MET A 155 6.86 -7.05 12.19
C MET A 155 5.94 -5.97 11.68
N THR A 156 5.76 -5.91 10.35
CA THR A 156 4.80 -5.04 9.68
C THR A 156 3.91 -5.88 8.76
N PHE A 157 2.61 -5.62 8.81
CA PHE A 157 1.61 -6.30 8.00
C PHE A 157 1.07 -5.34 6.94
N PHE A 158 1.23 -5.69 5.68
CA PHE A 158 0.57 -4.98 4.59
C PHE A 158 -0.70 -5.73 4.20
N ASN A 159 -1.82 -5.17 4.60
CA ASN A 159 -3.14 -5.79 4.59
C ASN A 159 -3.32 -6.86 5.70
N THR A 160 -4.55 -7.04 6.12
CA THR A 160 -4.94 -8.01 7.14
C THR A 160 -6.31 -8.58 6.81
N PRO A 161 -6.71 -9.69 7.45
CA PRO A 161 -8.11 -10.09 7.47
C PRO A 161 -8.99 -8.97 8.05
N VAL A 162 -10.28 -9.03 7.80
CA VAL A 162 -11.26 -8.07 8.35
C VAL A 162 -11.14 -7.95 9.86
N ASN A 163 -11.06 -9.08 10.57
CA ASN A 163 -10.77 -9.10 12.00
C ASN A 163 -9.26 -9.18 12.22
N ALA A 164 -8.64 -8.03 12.50
CA ALA A 164 -7.20 -7.89 12.66
C ALA A 164 -6.74 -7.71 14.12
N GLN A 165 -7.59 -7.92 15.12
CA GLN A 165 -7.25 -7.62 16.52
C GLN A 165 -5.98 -8.33 16.98
N GLU A 166 -5.81 -9.61 16.71
CA GLU A 166 -4.62 -10.36 17.11
C GLU A 166 -3.35 -9.94 16.35
N TYR A 167 -3.47 -9.35 15.15
CA TYR A 167 -2.33 -8.85 14.36
C TYR A 167 -1.79 -7.54 14.95
N ILE A 168 -2.68 -6.67 15.45
CA ILE A 168 -2.29 -5.40 16.11
C ILE A 168 -1.38 -5.63 17.32
N GLU A 169 -1.57 -6.73 18.03
CA GLU A 169 -0.74 -7.09 19.18
C GLU A 169 0.66 -7.59 18.80
N LEU A 170 0.85 -7.99 17.54
CA LEU A 170 2.08 -8.61 17.04
C LEU A 170 2.96 -7.66 16.23
N GLY A 171 2.42 -6.58 15.68
CA GLY A 171 3.19 -5.64 14.87
C GLY A 171 2.37 -4.51 14.26
N ASP A 172 3.02 -3.68 13.49
CA ASP A 172 2.38 -2.54 12.82
C ASP A 172 1.55 -3.00 11.63
N ILE A 173 0.38 -2.38 11.43
CA ILE A 173 -0.48 -2.66 10.28
C ILE A 173 -0.52 -1.45 9.36
N MET A 174 -0.17 -1.66 8.10
CA MET A 174 -0.37 -0.69 7.03
C MET A 174 -1.50 -1.14 6.11
N ASN A 175 -2.52 -0.32 5.97
CA ASN A 175 -3.61 -0.53 5.02
C ASN A 175 -3.67 0.65 4.05
N MET A 176 -3.99 0.36 2.80
CA MET A 176 -4.33 1.41 1.85
C MET A 176 -5.73 1.95 2.12
N GLU A 177 -5.90 3.22 1.83
CA GLU A 177 -7.21 3.84 1.78
C GLU A 177 -8.03 3.19 0.64
N GLY A 178 -9.23 2.76 0.92
CA GLY A 178 -10.13 2.14 -0.06
C GLY A 178 -11.53 2.74 -0.04
N PHE A 179 -12.00 3.20 1.12
CA PHE A 179 -13.36 3.67 1.31
C PHE A 179 -13.66 4.95 0.54
N TYR A 180 -12.88 6.01 0.77
CA TYR A 180 -13.13 7.31 0.13
C TYR A 180 -12.84 7.27 -1.37
N SER A 181 -11.83 6.55 -1.79
CA SER A 181 -11.49 6.40 -3.20
C SER A 181 -12.56 5.63 -3.97
N MET A 182 -13.05 4.51 -3.43
CA MET A 182 -14.15 3.76 -4.06
C MET A 182 -15.46 4.56 -4.01
N ASN A 183 -15.74 5.24 -2.92
CA ASN A 183 -16.89 6.13 -2.83
C ASN A 183 -16.84 7.22 -3.93
N ARG A 184 -15.67 7.83 -4.13
CA ARG A 184 -15.47 8.89 -5.12
C ARG A 184 -15.65 8.39 -6.56
N ILE A 185 -15.06 7.24 -6.91
CA ILE A 185 -15.20 6.68 -8.26
C ILE A 185 -16.65 6.25 -8.52
N THR A 186 -17.33 5.67 -7.52
CA THR A 186 -18.74 5.30 -7.63
C THR A 186 -19.65 6.53 -7.80
N ASN A 187 -19.40 7.61 -7.04
CA ASN A 187 -20.12 8.87 -7.25
C ASN A 187 -19.90 9.45 -8.65
N TYR A 188 -18.67 9.33 -9.18
CA TYR A 188 -18.35 9.79 -10.52
C TYR A 188 -19.19 9.05 -11.59
N ILE A 189 -19.29 7.72 -11.54
CA ILE A 189 -20.08 6.95 -12.52
C ILE A 189 -21.57 7.23 -12.40
N ILE A 190 -22.08 7.44 -11.19
CA ILE A 190 -23.50 7.78 -10.98
C ILE A 190 -23.82 9.18 -11.55
N LYS A 191 -23.00 10.17 -11.28
CA LYS A 191 -23.30 11.58 -11.59
C LYS A 191 -22.85 12.01 -12.97
N GLU A 192 -21.65 11.61 -13.40
CA GLU A 192 -21.07 12.08 -14.65
C GLU A 192 -21.28 11.10 -15.81
N LYS A 193 -21.59 9.82 -15.48
CA LYS A 193 -21.92 8.79 -16.47
C LYS A 193 -23.38 8.38 -16.43
N GLU A 194 -24.17 8.98 -15.53
CA GLU A 194 -25.61 8.77 -15.39
C GLU A 194 -26.00 7.31 -15.20
N CYS A 195 -25.14 6.51 -14.53
CA CYS A 195 -25.40 5.09 -14.29
C CYS A 195 -26.39 4.93 -13.12
N GLU A 196 -27.46 4.19 -13.34
CA GLU A 196 -28.52 3.92 -12.34
C GLU A 196 -28.51 2.47 -11.87
N ARG A 197 -28.17 1.51 -12.75
CA ARG A 197 -28.09 0.08 -12.45
C ARG A 197 -26.63 -0.33 -12.27
N LEU A 198 -26.22 -0.52 -11.01
CA LEU A 198 -24.84 -0.82 -10.67
C LEU A 198 -24.68 -2.24 -10.16
N ALA A 199 -23.73 -2.98 -10.71
CA ALA A 199 -23.25 -4.26 -10.17
C ALA A 199 -21.95 -4.02 -9.38
N TYR A 200 -21.69 -4.89 -8.41
CA TYR A 200 -20.39 -4.99 -7.75
C TYR A 200 -19.85 -6.42 -7.91
N ILE A 201 -18.56 -6.51 -8.28
CA ILE A 201 -17.84 -7.79 -8.33
C ILE A 201 -16.58 -7.64 -7.50
N GLY A 202 -16.52 -8.34 -6.36
CA GLY A 202 -15.41 -8.30 -5.43
C GLY A 202 -15.68 -9.03 -4.13
N TYR A 203 -14.65 -9.62 -3.51
CA TYR A 203 -14.80 -10.39 -2.28
C TYR A 203 -14.85 -9.46 -1.05
N ALA A 204 -16.06 -9.02 -0.68
CA ALA A 204 -16.27 -8.03 0.38
C ALA A 204 -15.67 -8.41 1.76
N GLU A 205 -15.45 -9.69 2.02
CA GLU A 205 -14.85 -10.20 3.25
C GLU A 205 -13.41 -10.71 3.08
N GLY A 206 -12.82 -10.58 1.89
CA GLY A 206 -11.50 -11.12 1.58
C GLY A 206 -10.38 -10.48 2.40
N SER A 207 -10.47 -9.19 2.64
CA SER A 207 -9.51 -8.46 3.45
C SER A 207 -10.08 -7.13 3.94
N ARG A 208 -9.38 -6.52 4.90
CA ARG A 208 -9.77 -5.19 5.41
C ARG A 208 -9.71 -4.11 4.33
N MET A 209 -8.74 -4.17 3.41
CA MET A 209 -8.64 -3.23 2.30
C MET A 209 -9.79 -3.41 1.29
N ILE A 210 -10.12 -4.65 0.93
CA ILE A 210 -11.23 -4.95 0.00
C ILE A 210 -12.57 -4.61 0.63
N GLN A 211 -12.77 -4.93 1.91
CA GLN A 211 -13.99 -4.54 2.63
C GLN A 211 -14.20 -3.03 2.62
N ALA A 212 -13.12 -2.26 2.85
CA ALA A 212 -13.21 -0.79 2.81
C ALA A 212 -13.68 -0.27 1.44
N ARG A 213 -13.23 -0.90 0.33
CA ARG A 213 -13.70 -0.58 -1.02
C ARG A 213 -15.19 -0.86 -1.17
N TYR A 214 -15.64 -2.05 -0.77
CA TYR A 214 -17.06 -2.41 -0.84
C TYR A 214 -17.94 -1.46 -0.01
N LEU A 215 -17.52 -1.11 1.19
CA LEU A 215 -18.24 -0.13 2.03
C LEU A 215 -18.27 1.27 1.39
N GLY A 216 -17.22 1.68 0.68
CA GLY A 216 -17.19 2.91 -0.09
C GLY A 216 -18.20 2.91 -1.23
N PHE A 217 -18.32 1.79 -1.97
CA PHE A 217 -19.34 1.58 -2.99
C PHE A 217 -20.76 1.68 -2.41
N LEU A 218 -21.04 0.93 -1.35
CA LEU A 218 -22.36 0.96 -0.68
C LEU A 218 -22.73 2.36 -0.19
N ASN A 219 -21.77 3.08 0.39
CA ASN A 219 -21.99 4.44 0.87
C ASN A 219 -22.37 5.39 -0.26
N ALA A 220 -21.68 5.32 -1.41
CA ALA A 220 -22.00 6.14 -2.58
C ALA A 220 -23.40 5.81 -3.15
N CYS A 221 -23.73 4.53 -3.27
CA CYS A 221 -25.05 4.10 -3.73
C CYS A 221 -26.17 4.61 -2.79
N ASN A 222 -25.99 4.43 -1.49
CA ASN A 222 -26.95 4.91 -0.49
C ASN A 222 -27.13 6.43 -0.53
N TYR A 223 -26.04 7.20 -0.59
CA TYR A 223 -26.08 8.66 -0.67
C TYR A 223 -26.86 9.15 -1.92
N ASN A 224 -26.68 8.49 -3.07
CA ASN A 224 -27.38 8.82 -4.31
C ASN A 224 -28.72 8.10 -4.48
N LYS A 225 -29.19 7.36 -3.46
CA LYS A 225 -30.47 6.61 -3.48
C LYS A 225 -30.57 5.56 -4.59
N ILE A 226 -29.45 5.02 -5.02
CA ILE A 226 -29.39 3.92 -5.97
C ILE A 226 -29.94 2.65 -5.29
N GLN A 227 -30.92 2.02 -5.91
CA GLN A 227 -31.47 0.75 -5.45
C GLN A 227 -30.65 -0.40 -6.04
N LEU A 228 -29.87 -1.08 -5.20
CA LEU A 228 -29.05 -2.20 -5.64
C LEU A 228 -29.90 -3.46 -5.84
N ASP A 229 -29.83 -4.05 -7.03
CA ASP A 229 -30.42 -5.37 -7.29
C ASP A 229 -29.46 -6.46 -6.77
N ALA A 230 -29.91 -7.24 -5.79
CA ALA A 230 -29.13 -8.31 -5.20
C ALA A 230 -28.69 -9.40 -6.22
N LYS A 231 -29.40 -9.51 -7.35
CA LYS A 231 -29.08 -10.50 -8.39
C LYS A 231 -27.83 -10.21 -9.19
N ILE A 232 -27.32 -8.99 -9.09
CA ILE A 232 -26.10 -8.54 -9.78
C ILE A 232 -25.02 -8.07 -8.80
N GLN A 233 -25.12 -8.43 -7.51
CA GLN A 233 -24.09 -8.16 -6.51
C GLN A 233 -23.32 -9.46 -6.22
N TYR A 234 -22.07 -9.52 -6.66
CA TYR A 234 -21.20 -10.70 -6.53
C TYR A 234 -20.11 -10.43 -5.52
N THR A 235 -20.42 -10.58 -4.24
CA THR A 235 -19.55 -10.18 -3.12
C THR A 235 -18.89 -11.36 -2.41
N ASN A 236 -19.26 -12.59 -2.80
CA ASN A 236 -18.66 -13.82 -2.28
C ASN A 236 -18.51 -14.84 -3.42
N PRO A 237 -17.30 -15.07 -3.92
CA PRO A 237 -17.07 -15.96 -5.04
C PRO A 237 -17.23 -17.45 -4.69
N GLY A 238 -17.30 -17.81 -3.39
CA GLY A 238 -17.52 -19.20 -2.95
C GLY A 238 -16.34 -20.16 -3.20
N ALA A 239 -15.24 -19.70 -3.77
CA ALA A 239 -14.08 -20.52 -4.15
C ALA A 239 -12.74 -19.86 -3.82
N GLN A 240 -11.66 -20.68 -3.76
CA GLN A 240 -10.29 -20.22 -3.48
C GLN A 240 -9.72 -19.30 -4.59
N ASP A 241 -10.16 -19.45 -5.83
CA ASP A 241 -9.70 -18.63 -6.97
C ASP A 241 -10.63 -17.44 -7.18
N CYS A 242 -10.63 -16.54 -6.21
CA CYS A 242 -11.44 -15.34 -6.26
C CYS A 242 -11.30 -14.62 -7.61
N PHE A 243 -12.40 -14.58 -8.38
CA PHE A 243 -12.49 -13.81 -9.61
C PHE A 243 -11.45 -14.12 -10.69
N SER A 244 -10.96 -15.38 -10.77
CA SER A 244 -10.27 -15.86 -11.96
C SER A 244 -11.12 -15.62 -13.20
N TYR A 245 -10.51 -15.59 -14.39
CA TYR A 245 -11.24 -15.33 -15.62
C TYR A 245 -12.45 -16.26 -15.78
N ALA A 246 -12.31 -17.56 -15.48
CA ALA A 246 -13.40 -18.53 -15.58
C ALA A 246 -14.58 -18.21 -14.65
N VAL A 247 -14.30 -17.81 -13.41
CA VAL A 247 -15.33 -17.40 -12.45
C VAL A 247 -16.04 -16.12 -12.90
N VAL A 248 -15.29 -15.12 -13.37
CA VAL A 248 -15.86 -13.87 -13.86
C VAL A 248 -16.67 -14.09 -15.13
N GLU A 249 -16.19 -14.93 -16.04
CA GLU A 249 -16.93 -15.31 -17.27
C GLU A 249 -18.27 -15.96 -16.92
N GLU A 250 -18.29 -16.89 -15.96
CA GLU A 250 -19.53 -17.50 -15.48
C GLU A 250 -20.47 -16.47 -14.87
N ILE A 251 -19.97 -15.57 -14.02
CA ILE A 251 -20.76 -14.48 -13.44
C ILE A 251 -21.38 -13.61 -14.54
N VAL A 252 -20.56 -13.14 -15.50
CA VAL A 252 -21.03 -12.27 -16.57
C VAL A 252 -22.05 -12.97 -17.46
N ASN A 253 -21.85 -14.24 -17.80
CA ASN A 253 -22.76 -15.00 -18.64
C ASN A 253 -24.10 -15.27 -17.94
N ASN A 254 -24.12 -15.43 -16.62
CA ASN A 254 -25.32 -15.70 -15.84
C ASN A 254 -26.01 -14.42 -15.31
N MET A 255 -25.49 -13.23 -15.59
CA MET A 255 -26.18 -11.98 -15.23
C MET A 255 -27.56 -11.91 -15.90
N PRO A 256 -28.65 -11.64 -15.15
CA PRO A 256 -30.01 -11.57 -15.71
C PRO A 256 -30.15 -10.43 -16.74
N TYR A 257 -29.34 -9.42 -16.64
CA TYR A 257 -29.19 -8.30 -17.57
C TYR A 257 -27.82 -7.66 -17.41
N ILE A 258 -27.37 -6.88 -18.40
CA ILE A 258 -26.14 -6.12 -18.30
C ILE A 258 -26.44 -4.77 -17.66
N PRO A 259 -25.81 -4.43 -16.52
CA PRO A 259 -26.02 -3.15 -15.84
C PRO A 259 -25.37 -1.98 -16.58
N ASP A 260 -25.68 -0.74 -16.16
CA ASP A 260 -25.06 0.47 -16.70
C ASP A 260 -23.59 0.58 -16.29
N ALA A 261 -23.27 0.08 -15.09
CA ALA A 261 -21.89 0.00 -14.62
C ALA A 261 -21.62 -1.28 -13.80
N ILE A 262 -20.36 -1.77 -13.91
CA ILE A 262 -19.80 -2.83 -13.09
C ILE A 262 -18.63 -2.26 -12.31
N VAL A 263 -18.78 -2.19 -11.00
CA VAL A 263 -17.76 -1.75 -10.07
C VAL A 263 -16.98 -2.97 -9.58
N CYS A 264 -15.68 -3.03 -9.90
CA CYS A 264 -14.83 -4.15 -9.55
C CYS A 264 -13.95 -3.82 -8.34
N GLU A 265 -13.62 -4.84 -7.54
CA GLU A 265 -12.75 -4.66 -6.38
C GLU A 265 -11.35 -4.16 -6.75
N ASP A 266 -10.85 -4.59 -7.94
CA ASP A 266 -9.57 -4.13 -8.47
C ASP A 266 -9.51 -4.23 -10.01
N ASP A 267 -8.34 -3.92 -10.58
CA ASP A 267 -8.13 -3.90 -12.02
C ASP A 267 -8.02 -5.31 -12.63
N ASP A 268 -7.57 -6.31 -11.87
CA ASP A 268 -7.50 -7.69 -12.37
C ASP A 268 -8.91 -8.24 -12.59
N VAL A 269 -9.83 -7.97 -11.66
CA VAL A 269 -11.26 -8.28 -11.83
C VAL A 269 -11.87 -7.47 -12.97
N ALA A 270 -11.59 -6.16 -13.04
CA ALA A 270 -12.12 -5.30 -14.10
C ALA A 270 -11.70 -5.74 -15.50
N LYS A 271 -10.44 -6.16 -15.66
CA LYS A 271 -9.91 -6.75 -16.88
C LYS A 271 -10.68 -8.01 -17.28
N ASN A 272 -10.90 -8.93 -16.33
CA ASN A 272 -11.62 -10.16 -16.57
C ASN A 272 -13.08 -9.89 -16.96
N VAL A 273 -13.73 -8.92 -16.31
CA VAL A 273 -15.08 -8.45 -16.66
C VAL A 273 -15.13 -7.89 -18.08
N SER A 274 -14.17 -7.04 -18.46
CA SER A 274 -14.11 -6.48 -19.81
C SER A 274 -13.97 -7.56 -20.88
N LEU A 275 -13.11 -8.56 -20.65
CA LEU A 275 -12.94 -9.69 -21.56
C LEU A 275 -14.20 -10.55 -21.65
N ALA A 276 -14.84 -10.86 -20.54
CA ALA A 276 -16.04 -11.68 -20.49
C ALA A 276 -17.24 -10.98 -21.17
N LEU A 277 -17.40 -9.67 -20.95
CA LEU A 277 -18.40 -8.87 -21.65
C LEU A 277 -18.15 -8.82 -23.17
N LEU A 278 -16.89 -8.65 -23.57
CA LEU A 278 -16.52 -8.64 -25.00
C LEU A 278 -16.90 -9.96 -25.69
N GLN A 279 -16.72 -11.09 -25.02
CA GLN A 279 -17.10 -12.40 -25.55
C GLN A 279 -18.62 -12.61 -25.55
N ARG A 280 -19.33 -12.15 -24.52
CA ARG A 280 -20.79 -12.26 -24.44
C ARG A 280 -21.47 -11.37 -25.47
N ASP A 281 -21.06 -10.11 -25.57
CA ASP A 281 -21.63 -9.10 -26.50
C ASP A 281 -20.64 -7.94 -26.64
N ALA A 282 -20.02 -7.82 -27.80
CA ALA A 282 -19.06 -6.75 -28.10
C ALA A 282 -19.66 -5.32 -28.00
N GLN A 283 -20.99 -5.18 -28.12
CA GLN A 283 -21.66 -3.90 -27.93
C GLN A 283 -21.86 -3.58 -26.43
N ALA A 284 -22.01 -4.61 -25.60
CA ALA A 284 -22.17 -4.45 -24.15
C ALA A 284 -20.98 -3.78 -23.50
N VAL A 285 -19.74 -4.15 -23.90
CA VAL A 285 -18.50 -3.49 -23.40
C VAL A 285 -18.53 -2.00 -23.64
N LYS A 286 -19.03 -1.55 -24.78
CA LYS A 286 -19.07 -0.12 -25.15
C LYS A 286 -20.13 0.65 -24.35
N ASN A 287 -21.16 -0.03 -23.91
CA ASN A 287 -22.31 0.58 -23.25
C ASN A 287 -22.28 0.43 -21.72
N THR A 288 -21.31 -0.32 -21.18
CA THR A 288 -21.18 -0.57 -19.75
C THR A 288 -19.94 0.11 -19.21
N VAL A 289 -20.08 0.96 -18.20
CA VAL A 289 -18.94 1.55 -17.51
C VAL A 289 -18.31 0.50 -16.59
N ILE A 290 -17.02 0.22 -16.77
CA ILE A 290 -16.27 -0.71 -15.91
C ILE A 290 -15.33 0.11 -15.06
N THR A 291 -15.31 -0.15 -13.73
CA THR A 291 -14.35 0.48 -12.85
C THR A 291 -13.47 -0.57 -12.17
N GLY A 292 -12.20 -0.22 -12.02
CA GLY A 292 -11.20 -0.99 -11.28
C GLY A 292 -10.63 -0.21 -10.10
N PHE A 293 -9.52 -0.69 -9.59
CA PHE A 293 -8.77 -0.09 -8.48
C PHE A 293 -7.31 -0.55 -8.55
N ASN A 294 -6.35 0.29 -8.23
CA ASN A 294 -4.90 0.09 -8.15
C ASN A 294 -4.10 0.69 -9.31
N ASN A 295 -4.71 1.04 -10.46
CA ASN A 295 -4.02 1.53 -11.66
C ASN A 295 -2.90 0.57 -12.14
N THR A 296 -3.23 -0.72 -12.23
CA THR A 296 -2.29 -1.78 -12.64
C THR A 296 -2.40 -2.19 -14.10
N LEU A 297 -3.33 -1.61 -14.85
CA LEU A 297 -3.56 -1.93 -16.26
C LEU A 297 -2.39 -1.44 -17.13
N GLU A 298 -1.74 -2.35 -17.84
CA GLU A 298 -0.59 -2.03 -18.71
C GLU A 298 -0.99 -1.85 -20.18
N SER A 299 -2.03 -2.56 -20.62
CA SER A 299 -2.49 -2.50 -21.99
C SER A 299 -3.34 -1.25 -22.26
N ASP A 300 -3.04 -0.53 -23.35
CA ASP A 300 -3.85 0.62 -23.78
C ASP A 300 -5.28 0.23 -24.13
N PHE A 301 -5.52 -1.03 -24.48
CA PHE A 301 -6.86 -1.59 -24.71
C PHE A 301 -7.74 -1.42 -23.45
N PHE A 302 -7.21 -1.75 -22.26
CA PHE A 302 -7.98 -1.64 -21.03
C PHE A 302 -7.97 -0.21 -20.45
N LYS A 303 -6.90 0.56 -20.63
CA LYS A 303 -6.78 1.92 -20.08
C LYS A 303 -7.83 2.90 -20.59
N ASN A 304 -8.33 2.69 -21.81
CA ASN A 304 -9.35 3.57 -22.40
C ASN A 304 -10.78 3.21 -21.99
N ASP A 305 -11.00 1.97 -21.55
CA ASP A 305 -12.34 1.43 -21.27
C ASP A 305 -12.62 1.25 -19.77
N ILE A 306 -11.58 1.25 -18.92
CA ILE A 306 -11.70 1.04 -17.49
C ILE A 306 -11.30 2.30 -16.73
N VAL A 307 -12.20 2.79 -15.89
CA VAL A 307 -11.91 3.89 -14.95
C VAL A 307 -11.32 3.29 -13.67
N THR A 308 -10.12 3.70 -13.27
CA THR A 308 -9.45 3.12 -12.12
C THR A 308 -8.93 4.15 -11.13
N VAL A 309 -8.66 3.72 -9.91
CA VAL A 309 -8.07 4.53 -8.82
C VAL A 309 -6.57 4.28 -8.78
N ASP A 310 -5.75 5.33 -8.90
CA ASP A 310 -4.30 5.24 -8.67
C ASP A 310 -3.97 5.36 -7.19
N VAL A 311 -3.47 4.28 -6.61
CA VAL A 311 -3.11 4.20 -5.18
C VAL A 311 -1.62 4.39 -4.93
N ARG A 312 -0.82 4.69 -5.96
CA ARG A 312 0.63 4.88 -5.88
C ARG A 312 1.33 3.73 -5.14
N ILE A 313 1.18 2.54 -5.64
CA ILE A 313 1.57 1.28 -4.99
C ILE A 313 3.05 1.26 -4.60
N GLU A 314 3.94 1.77 -5.46
CA GLU A 314 5.38 1.83 -5.18
C GLU A 314 5.69 2.73 -3.98
N GLU A 315 5.01 3.88 -3.86
CA GLU A 315 5.15 4.77 -2.70
C GLU A 315 4.64 4.10 -1.42
N MET A 316 3.58 3.30 -1.51
CA MET A 316 3.10 2.51 -0.38
C MET A 316 4.13 1.45 0.02
N GLY A 317 4.71 0.73 -0.94
CA GLY A 317 5.80 -0.20 -0.69
C GLY A 317 7.02 0.44 -0.03
N ARG A 318 7.35 1.68 -0.39
CA ARG A 318 8.44 2.44 0.26
C ARG A 318 8.17 2.81 1.72
N ARG A 319 6.93 2.82 2.17
CA ARG A 319 6.53 3.17 3.54
C ARG A 319 6.43 1.98 4.48
N LEU A 320 6.39 0.78 3.96
CA LEU A 320 6.44 -0.45 4.73
C LEU A 320 7.82 -0.66 5.35
#